data_f1a878dce8fd64f764d4a3e0a29b8e4b
#
_entry.id   f1a878dce8fd64f764d4a3e0a29b8e4b
#
_cell.length_a   1.000
_cell.length_b   1.000
_cell.length_c   1.000
_cell.angle_alpha   90.00
_cell.angle_beta   90.00
_cell.angle_gamma   90.00
#
_symmetry.space_group_name_H-M   'P 1'
#
loop_
_entity.id
_entity.type
_entity.pdbx_description
1 polymer ?
#
loop_
_entity_poly.entity_id
_entity_poly.type
_entity_poly.pdbx_seq_one_letter_code
_entity_poly.pdbx_strand_id
1 'polypeptide(L)'
;MDISRIDRTKIGVLLIDVQPAFFDWAFPDQNTESESLLVRFEHLLMLSGWMDLPLVATFEIPVSENGELPERLETVFPADGQRFTKNYFGCMSEPDIAGAIKKLPIKQIAVAGAETDVCVMQSVLGLLQAGYQVFLLEDCLFTSEPQPAPALRRMYQAGAIPCTLKTMAYELSKCVDESPYYPEAWEMKEHPGTKPFPKNFTPPEQWPVWTPKL
;
A
#
# COMPACT_ATOMS: atom_id res chain seq x y z
N MET A 1 0.41 11.60 -25.55
CA MET A 1 -0.23 10.88 -24.44
C MET A 1 0.88 10.46 -23.49
N ASP A 2 0.86 10.96 -22.29
CA ASP A 2 1.78 10.49 -21.24
C ASP A 2 1.29 9.09 -20.83
N ILE A 3 2.10 8.07 -21.07
CA ILE A 3 1.75 6.70 -20.71
C ILE A 3 2.07 6.56 -19.23
N SER A 4 1.03 6.38 -18.42
CA SER A 4 1.14 6.25 -16.96
C SER A 4 1.80 4.92 -16.58
N ARG A 5 3.14 4.88 -16.60
CA ARG A 5 3.93 3.77 -16.08
C ARG A 5 4.39 4.07 -14.66
N ILE A 6 4.46 3.03 -13.84
CA ILE A 6 5.07 3.12 -12.52
C ILE A 6 6.59 3.28 -12.68
N ASP A 7 7.12 4.34 -12.06
CA ASP A 7 8.56 4.64 -12.04
C ASP A 7 9.09 4.46 -10.62
N ARG A 8 9.93 3.43 -10.40
CA ARG A 8 10.52 3.10 -9.10
C ARG A 8 11.19 4.29 -8.43
N THR A 9 11.76 5.21 -9.22
CA THR A 9 12.48 6.38 -8.70
C THR A 9 11.56 7.53 -8.30
N LYS A 10 10.26 7.42 -8.58
CA LYS A 10 9.28 8.49 -8.38
C LYS A 10 8.05 8.07 -7.60
N ILE A 11 7.90 6.79 -7.30
CA ILE A 11 6.74 6.27 -6.58
C ILE A 11 7.03 6.10 -5.09
N GLY A 12 6.04 6.40 -4.25
CA GLY A 12 5.97 6.02 -2.85
C GLY A 12 4.67 5.28 -2.57
N VAL A 13 4.55 4.75 -1.37
CA VAL A 13 3.36 4.03 -0.89
C VAL A 13 2.70 4.83 0.23
N LEU A 14 1.39 4.99 0.14
CA LEU A 14 0.54 5.51 1.20
C LEU A 14 -0.37 4.40 1.70
N LEU A 15 -0.14 3.95 2.93
CA LEU A 15 -0.93 2.94 3.62
C LEU A 15 -1.89 3.65 4.57
N ILE A 16 -3.19 3.59 4.28
CA ILE A 16 -4.21 4.37 4.98
C ILE A 16 -4.96 3.47 5.95
N ASP A 17 -4.87 3.77 7.24
CA ASP A 17 -5.71 3.28 8.33
C ASP A 17 -5.93 1.76 8.32
N VAL A 18 -4.85 1.00 8.13
CA VAL A 18 -4.88 -0.46 8.22
C VAL A 18 -4.85 -0.83 9.71
N GLN A 19 -5.97 -0.59 10.38
CA GLN A 19 -6.15 -0.74 11.83
C GLN A 19 -7.13 -1.87 12.15
N PRO A 20 -6.94 -2.60 13.26
CA PRO A 20 -7.78 -3.74 13.63
C PRO A 20 -9.29 -3.44 13.64
N ALA A 21 -9.72 -2.30 14.17
CA ALA A 21 -11.13 -1.94 14.22
C ALA A 21 -11.79 -1.89 12.84
N PHE A 22 -11.08 -1.38 11.81
CA PHE A 22 -11.61 -1.34 10.44
C PHE A 22 -11.68 -2.73 9.81
N PHE A 23 -10.75 -3.63 10.16
CA PHE A 23 -10.85 -5.03 9.78
C PHE A 23 -12.06 -5.71 10.40
N ASP A 24 -12.30 -5.50 11.69
CA ASP A 24 -13.43 -6.09 12.40
C ASP A 24 -14.78 -5.60 11.85
N TRP A 25 -14.84 -4.35 11.42
CA TRP A 25 -16.06 -3.80 10.78
C TRP A 25 -16.27 -4.36 9.37
N ALA A 26 -15.21 -4.47 8.58
CA ALA A 26 -15.29 -4.98 7.21
C ALA A 26 -15.48 -6.51 7.17
N PHE A 27 -14.90 -7.22 8.13
CA PHE A 27 -14.85 -8.69 8.16
C PHE A 27 -15.21 -9.24 9.56
N PRO A 28 -16.45 -9.07 10.01
CA PRO A 28 -16.84 -9.45 11.38
C PRO A 28 -16.63 -10.94 11.68
N ASP A 29 -16.62 -11.80 10.67
CA ASP A 29 -16.41 -13.24 10.82
C ASP A 29 -14.94 -13.68 10.64
N GLN A 30 -14.01 -12.75 10.43
CA GLN A 30 -12.57 -13.01 10.20
C GLN A 30 -12.38 -14.21 9.24
N ASN A 31 -12.77 -14.03 8.01
CA ASN A 31 -12.83 -15.09 7.01
C ASN A 31 -11.54 -15.15 6.13
N THR A 32 -11.55 -16.07 5.15
CA THR A 32 -10.46 -16.24 4.18
C THR A 32 -10.14 -14.96 3.39
N GLU A 33 -11.09 -14.05 3.25
CA GLU A 33 -10.91 -12.80 2.52
C GLU A 33 -10.05 -11.82 3.33
N SER A 34 -10.33 -11.66 4.63
CA SER A 34 -9.53 -10.83 5.54
C SER A 34 -8.11 -11.35 5.65
N GLU A 35 -7.92 -12.67 5.75
CA GLU A 35 -6.60 -13.29 5.78
C GLU A 35 -5.83 -13.06 4.48
N SER A 36 -6.48 -13.21 3.33
CA SER A 36 -5.89 -12.92 2.02
C SER A 36 -5.47 -11.46 1.87
N LEU A 37 -6.24 -10.54 2.44
CA LEU A 37 -5.94 -9.11 2.44
C LEU A 37 -4.74 -8.80 3.32
N LEU A 38 -4.64 -9.37 4.52
CA LEU A 38 -3.48 -9.23 5.40
C LEU A 38 -2.20 -9.72 4.72
N VAL A 39 -2.24 -10.85 4.02
CA VAL A 39 -1.12 -11.34 3.20
C VAL A 39 -0.71 -10.34 2.12
N ARG A 40 -1.66 -9.67 1.47
CA ARG A 40 -1.34 -8.65 0.46
C ARG A 40 -0.67 -7.43 1.09
N PHE A 41 -1.12 -6.99 2.26
CA PHE A 41 -0.45 -5.91 2.98
C PHE A 41 0.97 -6.28 3.40
N GLU A 42 1.20 -7.51 3.88
CA GLU A 42 2.58 -8.00 4.14
C GLU A 42 3.44 -7.88 2.88
N HIS A 43 2.95 -8.39 1.76
CA HIS A 43 3.69 -8.33 0.50
C HIS A 43 3.94 -6.90 0.03
N LEU A 44 2.99 -5.97 0.23
CA LEU A 44 3.17 -4.56 -0.09
C LEU A 44 4.26 -3.92 0.77
N LEU A 45 4.25 -4.18 2.07
CA LEU A 45 5.26 -3.67 2.99
C LEU A 45 6.66 -4.24 2.69
N MET A 46 6.74 -5.55 2.44
CA MET A 46 7.97 -6.21 2.04
C MET A 46 8.51 -5.68 0.71
N LEU A 47 7.63 -5.51 -0.29
CA LEU A 47 7.98 -4.92 -1.59
C LEU A 47 8.51 -3.51 -1.41
N SER A 48 7.87 -2.71 -0.54
CA SER A 48 8.30 -1.35 -0.25
C SER A 48 9.70 -1.31 0.34
N GLY A 49 10.00 -2.17 1.33
CA GLY A 49 11.32 -2.28 1.92
C GLY A 49 12.37 -2.82 0.93
N TRP A 50 12.01 -3.83 0.13
CA TRP A 50 12.93 -4.42 -0.85
C TRP A 50 13.28 -3.46 -2.00
N MET A 51 12.32 -2.67 -2.44
CA MET A 51 12.50 -1.71 -3.54
C MET A 51 12.95 -0.33 -3.07
N ASP A 52 13.18 -0.11 -1.77
CA ASP A 52 13.45 1.21 -1.17
C ASP A 52 12.36 2.26 -1.52
N LEU A 53 11.10 1.85 -1.52
CA LEU A 53 10.00 2.78 -1.81
C LEU A 53 9.67 3.58 -0.56
N PRO A 54 9.63 4.92 -0.61
CA PRO A 54 9.15 5.73 0.50
C PRO A 54 7.75 5.29 0.93
N LEU A 55 7.57 5.01 2.22
CA LEU A 55 6.31 4.56 2.81
C LEU A 55 5.82 5.55 3.85
N VAL A 56 4.55 5.93 3.74
CA VAL A 56 3.81 6.68 4.74
C VAL A 56 2.61 5.85 5.16
N ALA A 57 2.47 5.58 6.46
CA ALA A 57 1.30 4.94 7.04
C ALA A 57 0.53 5.93 7.92
N THR A 58 -0.79 5.87 7.87
CA THR A 58 -1.67 6.71 8.67
C THR A 58 -2.55 5.89 9.60
N PHE A 59 -2.93 6.50 10.71
CA PHE A 59 -3.78 5.90 11.74
C PHE A 59 -4.84 6.90 12.16
N GLU A 60 -6.09 6.56 11.96
CA GLU A 60 -7.21 7.38 12.39
C GLU A 60 -7.33 7.34 13.92
N ILE A 61 -7.52 8.51 14.51
CA ILE A 61 -7.77 8.63 15.96
C ILE A 61 -9.24 8.30 16.31
N PRO A 62 -9.53 7.79 17.53
CA PRO A 62 -8.58 7.49 18.61
C PRO A 62 -7.84 6.16 18.41
N VAL A 63 -6.52 6.20 18.32
CA VAL A 63 -5.70 5.00 18.10
C VAL A 63 -5.87 3.98 19.24
N SER A 64 -6.18 4.44 20.44
CA SER A 64 -6.48 3.56 21.59
C SER A 64 -7.70 2.65 21.39
N GLU A 65 -8.60 3.03 20.49
CA GLU A 65 -9.81 2.25 20.14
C GLU A 65 -9.65 1.55 18.80
N ASN A 66 -9.12 2.25 17.80
CA ASN A 66 -8.97 1.71 16.45
C ASN A 66 -7.79 0.72 16.33
N GLY A 67 -6.80 0.81 17.25
CA GLY A 67 -5.55 0.06 17.20
C GLY A 67 -4.48 0.72 16.33
N GLU A 68 -3.29 0.14 16.36
CA GLU A 68 -2.19 0.41 15.42
C GLU A 68 -2.20 -0.60 14.28
N LEU A 69 -1.08 -0.83 13.61
CA LEU A 69 -1.00 -1.92 12.64
C LEU A 69 -1.26 -3.29 13.30
N PRO A 70 -1.93 -4.22 12.62
CA PRO A 70 -1.95 -5.62 13.05
C PRO A 70 -0.52 -6.13 13.31
N GLU A 71 -0.32 -6.91 14.39
CA GLU A 71 0.99 -7.40 14.83
C GLU A 71 1.79 -8.05 13.69
N ARG A 72 1.11 -8.79 12.84
CA ARG A 72 1.68 -9.43 11.66
C ARG A 72 2.34 -8.42 10.72
N LEU A 73 1.72 -7.26 10.50
CA LEU A 73 2.23 -6.21 9.63
C LEU A 73 3.36 -5.41 10.27
N GLU A 74 3.35 -5.30 11.62
CA GLU A 74 4.44 -4.68 12.37
C GLU A 74 5.78 -5.37 12.12
N THR A 75 5.79 -6.69 12.01
CA THR A 75 7.03 -7.48 11.81
C THR A 75 7.72 -7.20 10.48
N VAL A 76 6.98 -6.74 9.48
CA VAL A 76 7.48 -6.49 8.12
C VAL A 76 7.45 -5.00 7.73
N PHE A 77 7.08 -4.13 8.66
CA PHE A 77 7.03 -2.69 8.39
C PHE A 77 8.44 -2.15 8.15
N PRO A 78 8.70 -1.44 7.03
CA PRO A 78 10.02 -0.88 6.73
C PRO A 78 10.52 0.06 7.83
N ALA A 79 11.79 -0.09 8.23
CA ALA A 79 12.37 0.66 9.35
C ALA A 79 12.41 2.19 9.11
N ASP A 80 12.42 2.61 7.86
CA ASP A 80 12.39 4.01 7.41
C ASP A 80 10.98 4.49 7.04
N GLY A 81 9.97 3.63 7.16
CA GLY A 81 8.56 3.96 6.97
C GLY A 81 8.09 5.00 8.00
N GLN A 82 7.41 6.02 7.52
CA GLN A 82 6.88 7.10 8.37
C GLN A 82 5.47 6.76 8.84
N ARG A 83 5.14 7.12 10.09
CA ARG A 83 3.85 6.86 10.72
C ARG A 83 3.25 8.16 11.23
N PHE A 84 1.97 8.37 10.97
CA PHE A 84 1.24 9.56 11.40
C PHE A 84 -0.15 9.19 11.91
N THR A 85 -0.57 9.85 12.96
CA THR A 85 -1.98 9.87 13.34
C THR A 85 -2.72 10.98 12.60
N LYS A 86 -4.01 10.81 12.35
CA LYS A 86 -4.83 11.81 11.68
C LYS A 86 -6.21 11.95 12.31
N ASN A 87 -6.76 13.15 12.25
CA ASN A 87 -8.12 13.49 12.65
C ASN A 87 -9.02 13.77 11.43
N TYR A 88 -8.43 14.22 10.34
CA TYR A 88 -9.15 14.37 9.07
C TYR A 88 -9.18 13.05 8.32
N PHE A 89 -10.28 12.75 7.64
CA PHE A 89 -10.36 11.55 6.80
C PHE A 89 -9.34 11.59 5.65
N GLY A 90 -9.20 12.73 4.98
CA GLY A 90 -8.23 12.91 3.90
C GLY A 90 -6.83 13.27 4.41
N CYS A 91 -5.82 12.44 4.10
CA CYS A 91 -4.42 12.64 4.52
C CYS A 91 -3.84 14.00 4.13
N MET A 92 -4.26 14.55 2.98
CA MET A 92 -3.77 15.86 2.53
C MET A 92 -4.36 17.05 3.28
N SER A 93 -5.38 16.82 4.12
CA SER A 93 -5.94 17.82 5.05
C SER A 93 -5.16 17.89 6.36
N GLU A 94 -4.28 16.92 6.65
CA GLU A 94 -3.37 16.94 7.80
C GLU A 94 -2.06 17.64 7.41
N PRO A 95 -1.72 18.78 8.02
CA PRO A 95 -0.53 19.54 7.64
C PRO A 95 0.76 18.74 7.73
N ASP A 96 0.91 17.90 8.75
CA ASP A 96 2.13 17.10 8.98
C ASP A 96 2.26 16.00 7.94
N ILE A 97 1.17 15.31 7.60
CA ILE A 97 1.16 14.26 6.58
C ILE A 97 1.40 14.88 5.19
N ALA A 98 0.68 15.94 4.86
CA ALA A 98 0.87 16.66 3.60
C ALA A 98 2.29 17.21 3.48
N GLY A 99 2.86 17.71 4.57
CA GLY A 99 4.23 18.20 4.65
C GLY A 99 5.26 17.08 4.47
N ALA A 100 5.03 15.92 5.07
CA ALA A 100 5.89 14.74 4.93
C ALA A 100 5.87 14.23 3.48
N ILE A 101 4.70 14.03 2.89
CA ILE A 101 4.56 13.58 1.50
C ILE A 101 5.24 14.55 0.52
N LYS A 102 5.08 15.86 0.71
CA LYS A 102 5.71 16.89 -0.15
C LYS A 102 7.23 16.91 -0.08
N LYS A 103 7.84 16.46 1.01
CA LYS A 103 9.30 16.37 1.17
C LYS A 103 9.90 15.14 0.49
N LEU A 104 9.08 14.12 0.20
CA LEU A 104 9.56 12.94 -0.50
C LEU A 104 9.85 13.27 -1.98
N PRO A 105 10.91 12.69 -2.57
CA PRO A 105 11.28 12.93 -3.98
C PRO A 105 10.39 12.14 -4.94
N ILE A 106 9.06 12.11 -4.68
CA ILE A 106 8.09 11.31 -5.44
C ILE A 106 7.12 12.19 -6.21
N LYS A 107 6.55 11.61 -7.27
CA LYS A 107 5.47 12.20 -8.10
C LYS A 107 4.32 11.22 -8.30
N GLN A 108 4.53 9.98 -7.93
CA GLN A 108 3.59 8.89 -8.02
C GLN A 108 3.35 8.33 -6.62
N ILE A 109 2.10 7.93 -6.34
CA ILE A 109 1.75 7.34 -5.04
C ILE A 109 0.86 6.14 -5.30
N ALA A 110 1.28 4.98 -4.80
CA ALA A 110 0.43 3.81 -4.69
C ALA A 110 -0.36 3.90 -3.37
N VAL A 111 -1.68 3.80 -3.45
CA VAL A 111 -2.57 3.94 -2.31
C VAL A 111 -3.22 2.60 -1.99
N ALA A 112 -3.18 2.21 -0.72
CA ALA A 112 -3.79 1.01 -0.16
C ALA A 112 -4.39 1.33 1.22
N GLY A 113 -5.31 0.49 1.71
CA GLY A 113 -5.89 0.62 3.05
C GLY A 113 -7.40 0.81 3.10
N ALA A 114 -7.88 1.49 4.14
CA ALA A 114 -9.29 1.64 4.50
C ALA A 114 -9.69 3.10 4.85
N GLU A 115 -10.98 3.41 4.96
CA GLU A 115 -12.01 2.70 4.21
C GLU A 115 -12.07 3.23 2.79
N THR A 116 -12.34 2.37 1.83
CA THR A 116 -12.30 2.69 0.39
C THR A 116 -13.10 3.94 0.02
N ASP A 117 -14.29 4.10 0.61
CA ASP A 117 -15.25 5.16 0.30
C ASP A 117 -15.16 6.37 1.24
N VAL A 118 -14.30 6.32 2.27
CA VAL A 118 -14.09 7.40 3.23
C VAL A 118 -12.66 7.92 3.14
N CYS A 119 -11.74 7.37 3.93
CA CYS A 119 -10.38 7.89 4.09
C CYS A 119 -9.55 7.72 2.82
N VAL A 120 -9.67 6.57 2.14
CA VAL A 120 -8.98 6.33 0.87
C VAL A 120 -9.47 7.30 -0.20
N MET A 121 -10.78 7.39 -0.41
CA MET A 121 -11.33 8.28 -1.44
C MET A 121 -10.93 9.73 -1.22
N GLN A 122 -11.07 10.26 0.00
CA GLN A 122 -10.72 11.65 0.29
C GLN A 122 -9.23 11.92 0.15
N SER A 123 -8.39 10.96 0.54
CA SER A 123 -6.94 11.07 0.37
C SER A 123 -6.53 11.05 -1.10
N VAL A 124 -7.09 10.14 -1.90
CA VAL A 124 -6.85 10.05 -3.34
C VAL A 124 -7.22 11.35 -4.04
N LEU A 125 -8.40 11.91 -3.76
CA LEU A 125 -8.84 13.19 -4.34
C LEU A 125 -7.89 14.33 -3.94
N GLY A 126 -7.45 14.38 -2.69
CA GLY A 126 -6.48 15.37 -2.21
C GLY A 126 -5.11 15.24 -2.87
N LEU A 127 -4.62 14.02 -3.06
CA LEU A 127 -3.35 13.75 -3.75
C LEU A 127 -3.40 14.16 -5.23
N LEU A 128 -4.48 13.80 -5.94
CA LEU A 128 -4.70 14.22 -7.32
C LEU A 128 -4.75 15.74 -7.46
N GLN A 129 -5.46 16.43 -6.54
CA GLN A 129 -5.51 17.88 -6.49
C GLN A 129 -4.14 18.51 -6.23
N ALA A 130 -3.29 17.84 -5.46
CA ALA A 130 -1.92 18.26 -5.19
C ALA A 130 -0.94 17.95 -6.35
N GLY A 131 -1.42 17.33 -7.44
CA GLY A 131 -0.65 17.05 -8.65
C GLY A 131 0.14 15.76 -8.65
N TYR A 132 -0.15 14.84 -7.72
CA TYR A 132 0.41 13.48 -7.75
C TYR A 132 -0.34 12.61 -8.76
N GLN A 133 0.37 11.70 -9.40
CA GLN A 133 -0.22 10.58 -10.11
C GLN A 133 -0.52 9.47 -9.08
N VAL A 134 -1.77 9.02 -9.00
CA VAL A 134 -2.21 8.07 -7.98
C VAL A 134 -2.55 6.74 -8.61
N PHE A 135 -1.86 5.68 -8.16
CA PHE A 135 -2.17 4.29 -8.46
C PHE A 135 -2.96 3.69 -7.31
N LEU A 136 -4.19 3.27 -7.57
CA LEU A 136 -5.07 2.71 -6.56
C LEU A 136 -4.96 1.19 -6.58
N LEU A 137 -4.40 0.61 -5.51
CA LEU A 137 -4.20 -0.84 -5.38
C LEU A 137 -5.52 -1.50 -4.97
N GLU A 138 -6.39 -1.81 -5.95
CA GLU A 138 -7.74 -2.30 -5.68
C GLU A 138 -7.80 -3.56 -4.82
N ASP A 139 -6.84 -4.45 -4.98
CA ASP A 139 -6.72 -5.70 -4.22
C ASP A 139 -6.10 -5.51 -2.82
N CYS A 140 -5.74 -4.27 -2.47
CA CYS A 140 -5.29 -3.83 -1.14
C CYS A 140 -6.22 -2.76 -0.56
N LEU A 141 -7.48 -2.73 -0.94
CA LEU A 141 -8.50 -1.86 -0.39
C LEU A 141 -9.55 -2.68 0.35
N PHE A 142 -10.10 -2.09 1.40
CA PHE A 142 -11.25 -2.69 2.10
C PHE A 142 -12.14 -1.60 2.72
N THR A 143 -13.36 -1.99 3.05
CA THR A 143 -14.37 -1.11 3.64
C THR A 143 -15.49 -1.93 4.25
N SER A 144 -16.17 -1.37 5.23
CA SER A 144 -17.42 -1.89 5.78
C SER A 144 -18.63 -1.60 4.88
N GLU A 145 -18.49 -0.69 3.90
CA GLU A 145 -19.56 -0.35 2.95
C GLU A 145 -19.75 -1.48 1.92
N PRO A 146 -20.95 -2.08 1.84
CA PRO A 146 -21.21 -3.20 0.92
C PRO A 146 -21.21 -2.78 -0.57
N GLN A 147 -21.22 -1.50 -0.88
CA GLN A 147 -21.25 -0.98 -2.24
C GLN A 147 -20.17 0.10 -2.49
N PRO A 148 -18.88 -0.24 -2.47
CA PRO A 148 -17.79 0.73 -2.65
C PRO A 148 -17.65 1.25 -4.09
N ALA A 149 -18.31 0.62 -5.06
CA ALA A 149 -18.18 0.94 -6.47
C ALA A 149 -18.43 2.42 -6.84
N PRO A 150 -19.37 3.17 -6.22
CA PRO A 150 -19.50 4.61 -6.47
C PRO A 150 -18.24 5.41 -6.11
N ALA A 151 -17.58 5.09 -5.00
CA ALA A 151 -16.33 5.73 -4.57
C ALA A 151 -15.19 5.44 -5.54
N LEU A 152 -15.02 4.17 -5.94
CA LEU A 152 -14.04 3.76 -6.94
C LEU A 152 -14.24 4.51 -8.26
N ARG A 153 -15.47 4.54 -8.79
CA ARG A 153 -15.78 5.29 -10.02
C ARG A 153 -15.42 6.77 -9.91
N ARG A 154 -15.72 7.40 -8.75
CA ARG A 154 -15.38 8.80 -8.50
C ARG A 154 -13.88 9.05 -8.52
N MET A 155 -13.09 8.18 -7.90
CA MET A 155 -11.64 8.27 -7.90
C MET A 155 -11.06 8.13 -9.31
N TYR A 156 -11.56 7.16 -10.11
CA TYR A 156 -11.11 6.98 -11.49
C TYR A 156 -11.49 8.15 -12.40
N GLN A 157 -12.70 8.68 -12.26
CA GLN A 157 -13.12 9.87 -12.99
C GLN A 157 -12.29 11.11 -12.63
N ALA A 158 -11.76 11.17 -11.42
CA ALA A 158 -10.85 12.22 -10.99
C ALA A 158 -9.40 12.03 -11.49
N GLY A 159 -9.07 10.85 -12.04
CA GLY A 159 -7.77 10.57 -12.62
C GLY A 159 -6.91 9.55 -11.87
N ALA A 160 -7.44 8.86 -10.86
CA ALA A 160 -6.76 7.73 -10.25
C ALA A 160 -6.62 6.57 -11.25
N ILE A 161 -5.52 5.86 -11.18
CA ILE A 161 -5.19 4.76 -12.09
C ILE A 161 -5.44 3.45 -11.36
N PRO A 162 -6.33 2.57 -11.88
CA PRO A 162 -6.52 1.25 -11.29
C PRO A 162 -5.26 0.42 -11.41
N CYS A 163 -4.90 -0.25 -10.33
CA CYS A 163 -3.74 -1.11 -10.23
C CYS A 163 -4.02 -2.27 -9.28
N THR A 164 -3.20 -3.30 -9.32
CA THR A 164 -3.13 -4.33 -8.29
C THR A 164 -1.72 -4.42 -7.74
N LEU A 165 -1.55 -4.98 -6.56
CA LEU A 165 -0.22 -5.22 -6.00
C LEU A 165 0.67 -6.03 -6.96
N LYS A 166 0.10 -7.06 -7.61
CA LYS A 166 0.82 -7.84 -8.60
C LYS A 166 1.27 -7.00 -9.79
N THR A 167 0.37 -6.20 -10.37
CA THR A 167 0.70 -5.31 -11.49
C THR A 167 1.82 -4.35 -11.10
N MET A 168 1.71 -3.71 -9.92
CA MET A 168 2.74 -2.81 -9.40
C MET A 168 4.10 -3.52 -9.26
N ALA A 169 4.12 -4.69 -8.64
CA ALA A 169 5.36 -5.44 -8.38
C ALA A 169 6.10 -5.78 -9.68
N TYR A 170 5.38 -6.29 -10.69
CA TYR A 170 5.99 -6.64 -11.97
C TYR A 170 6.40 -5.42 -12.80
N GLU A 171 5.65 -4.33 -12.72
CA GLU A 171 6.02 -3.10 -13.42
C GLU A 171 7.26 -2.45 -12.80
N LEU A 172 7.42 -2.53 -11.49
CA LEU A 172 8.62 -2.09 -10.77
C LEU A 172 9.85 -2.95 -11.08
N SER A 173 9.68 -4.28 -11.14
CA SER A 173 10.76 -5.24 -11.41
C SER A 173 11.28 -5.18 -12.85
N LYS A 174 10.42 -4.87 -13.82
CA LYS A 174 10.72 -4.74 -15.27
C LYS A 174 11.17 -6.00 -15.96
N CYS A 175 11.88 -6.92 -15.32
CA CYS A 175 12.39 -8.16 -15.88
C CYS A 175 12.20 -9.35 -14.92
N VAL A 176 12.37 -10.55 -15.43
CA VAL A 176 12.13 -11.79 -14.67
C VAL A 176 13.11 -11.93 -13.52
N ASP A 177 14.37 -11.59 -13.74
CA ASP A 177 15.45 -11.73 -12.74
C ASP A 177 15.29 -10.82 -11.53
N GLU A 178 14.52 -9.74 -11.69
CA GLU A 178 14.21 -8.79 -10.61
C GLU A 178 12.81 -9.02 -10.01
N SER A 179 12.12 -10.09 -10.38
CA SER A 179 10.75 -10.33 -9.94
C SER A 179 10.69 -10.85 -8.50
N PRO A 180 9.91 -10.20 -7.61
CA PRO A 180 9.76 -10.62 -6.22
C PRO A 180 9.04 -11.97 -6.06
N TYR A 181 8.47 -12.49 -7.14
CA TYR A 181 7.74 -13.78 -7.12
C TYR A 181 8.59 -14.97 -7.58
N TYR A 182 9.88 -14.75 -7.85
CA TYR A 182 10.83 -15.82 -8.12
C TYR A 182 11.75 -15.99 -6.90
N PRO A 183 11.64 -17.09 -6.14
CA PRO A 183 12.47 -17.33 -4.95
C PRO A 183 13.96 -17.23 -5.21
N GLU A 184 14.40 -17.66 -6.40
CA GLU A 184 15.81 -17.62 -6.80
C GLU A 184 16.33 -16.18 -6.96
N ALA A 185 15.47 -15.23 -7.34
CA ALA A 185 15.84 -13.80 -7.40
C ALA A 185 16.16 -13.22 -6.01
N TRP A 186 15.62 -13.84 -4.95
CA TRP A 186 15.86 -13.45 -3.58
C TRP A 186 17.16 -14.03 -3.00
N GLU A 187 17.61 -15.15 -3.55
CA GLU A 187 18.89 -15.78 -3.23
C GLU A 187 20.04 -15.20 -4.07
N MET A 188 19.76 -14.58 -5.21
CA MET A 188 20.75 -13.97 -6.08
C MET A 188 21.27 -12.67 -5.47
N LYS A 189 22.46 -12.77 -4.95
CA LYS A 189 23.25 -11.72 -4.31
C LYS A 189 23.40 -10.49 -5.21
N GLU A 190 23.20 -9.32 -4.57
CA GLU A 190 23.82 -8.06 -4.99
C GLU A 190 23.48 -7.57 -6.40
N HIS A 191 22.19 -7.29 -6.66
CA HIS A 191 21.90 -6.33 -7.71
C HIS A 191 22.39 -4.93 -7.27
N PRO A 192 23.13 -4.21 -8.12
CA PRO A 192 23.53 -2.84 -7.82
C PRO A 192 22.30 -1.97 -7.56
N GLY A 193 22.08 -1.58 -6.32
CA GLY A 193 20.96 -0.74 -5.90
C GLY A 193 19.86 -1.43 -5.09
N THR A 194 19.97 -2.74 -4.84
CA THR A 194 19.10 -3.42 -3.86
C THR A 194 19.80 -3.50 -2.51
N LYS A 195 19.18 -2.96 -1.46
CA LYS A 195 19.62 -3.25 -0.10
C LYS A 195 19.24 -4.71 0.22
N PRO A 196 20.10 -5.45 0.94
CA PRO A 196 19.70 -6.74 1.46
C PRO A 196 18.47 -6.57 2.36
N PHE A 197 17.60 -7.59 2.40
CA PHE A 197 16.52 -7.64 3.36
C PHE A 197 16.96 -7.19 4.76
N PRO A 198 16.07 -6.60 5.56
CA PRO A 198 16.35 -6.36 6.97
C PRO A 198 16.94 -7.61 7.59
N LYS A 199 18.01 -7.47 8.39
CA LYS A 199 18.75 -8.60 9.00
C LYS A 199 17.88 -9.59 9.76
N ASN A 200 16.64 -9.20 10.08
CA ASN A 200 15.64 -9.98 10.82
C ASN A 200 14.54 -10.54 9.90
N PHE A 201 14.66 -10.38 8.58
CA PHE A 201 13.68 -10.92 7.66
C PHE A 201 13.91 -12.43 7.50
N THR A 202 12.94 -13.23 7.89
CA THR A 202 12.85 -14.64 7.54
C THR A 202 11.82 -14.76 6.42
N PRO A 203 12.23 -15.14 5.21
CA PRO A 203 11.25 -15.40 4.14
C PRO A 203 10.24 -16.43 4.63
N PRO A 204 8.95 -16.31 4.31
CA PRO A 204 7.99 -17.37 4.58
C PRO A 204 8.49 -18.68 3.91
N GLU A 205 8.37 -19.82 4.62
CA GLU A 205 8.80 -21.13 4.10
C GLU A 205 8.11 -21.49 2.76
N GLN A 206 6.98 -20.86 2.48
CA GLN A 206 6.29 -20.97 1.20
C GLN A 206 5.71 -19.60 0.83
N TRP A 207 6.19 -19.03 -0.26
CA TRP A 207 5.50 -17.90 -0.90
C TRP A 207 4.15 -18.38 -1.41
N PRO A 208 3.06 -17.64 -1.16
CA PRO A 208 1.77 -18.03 -1.67
C PRO A 208 1.84 -18.10 -3.19
N VAL A 209 1.70 -19.32 -3.72
CA VAL A 209 1.53 -19.51 -5.17
C VAL A 209 0.24 -18.81 -5.55
N TRP A 210 0.36 -17.75 -6.31
CA TRP A 210 -0.77 -17.04 -6.88
C TRP A 210 -1.52 -17.99 -7.82
N THR A 211 -2.55 -18.63 -7.34
CA THR A 211 -3.53 -19.29 -8.19
C THR A 211 -4.57 -18.26 -8.59
N PRO A 212 -4.62 -17.82 -9.86
CA PRO A 212 -5.70 -17.00 -10.32
C PRO A 212 -7.00 -17.81 -10.15
N LYS A 213 -7.94 -17.29 -9.38
CA LYS A 213 -9.33 -17.75 -9.51
C LYS A 213 -9.83 -17.20 -10.85
N LEU A 214 -9.93 -18.09 -11.84
CA LEU A 214 -10.67 -17.86 -13.08
C LEU A 214 -12.16 -17.73 -12.78
#